data_2bb109988e6f22245c86345ace0892df
#
_entry.id   2bb109988e6f22245c86345ace0892df
#
_cell.length_a   1.000
_cell.length_b   1.000
_cell.length_c   1.000
_cell.angle_alpha   90.00
_cell.angle_beta   90.00
_cell.angle_gamma   90.00
#
_symmetry.space_group_name_H-M   'P 1'
#
loop_
_entity.id
_entity.type
_entity.pdbx_description
1 polymer ?
#
loop_
_entity_poly.entity_id
_entity_poly.type
_entity_poly.pdbx_seq_one_letter_code
_entity_poly.pdbx_strand_id
1 'polypeptide(L)'
;MTTPRPRVWKPTLVTGAAALGLLGTMGWAVAVYAQDFVPVRYRGLSQEEYAEKIVGPEDTDNNCASCHALEHEAWQQTRHFATFQDIHSTDEAKAILENMGDRSMKRSDTCIQCHYTPQVERGRLRPSWGVSCESCHGPGQDWVLLHNHPDFDESTPAGKWGEMKKNESPAERSARLDPAEEAGMIHSTMTYDIATNCYGCHTVPNEELVNKGGHPAGSSGFDLVAWSQGEVRHNFASSSGAPDSPSNEAASGGHLRKLFVLGAVVDLEMTVRNLANVKEPGGAFHTAMLERATAARAKLADIVAAAELPTIQGALEAVPESLTADTEVDESWANTLGAAGKEFARNNDGEGLAGLDAMISTEFKGTPHKE
;
A
#
# COMPACT_ATOMS: atom_id res chain seq x y z
N MET A 1 48.07 -4.09 54.36
CA MET A 1 47.02 -4.19 53.40
C MET A 1 47.68 -4.56 52.07
N THR A 2 47.60 -5.82 51.71
CA THR A 2 48.39 -6.45 50.65
C THR A 2 47.44 -6.67 49.43
N THR A 3 47.79 -6.09 48.30
CA THR A 3 47.11 -6.29 46.98
C THR A 3 47.54 -7.63 46.38
N PRO A 4 46.62 -8.43 45.79
CA PRO A 4 47.00 -9.65 45.09
C PRO A 4 47.31 -9.38 43.60
N ARG A 5 48.34 -10.05 43.09
CA ARG A 5 48.86 -10.03 41.73
C ARG A 5 47.99 -10.90 40.79
N PRO A 6 47.89 -10.59 39.50
CA PRO A 6 47.17 -11.41 38.54
C PRO A 6 48.00 -12.64 38.11
N ARG A 7 47.29 -13.78 37.95
CA ARG A 7 47.86 -15.03 37.42
C ARG A 7 47.88 -14.99 35.88
N VAL A 8 49.06 -15.26 35.35
CA VAL A 8 49.31 -15.48 33.93
C VAL A 8 49.05 -16.95 33.60
N TRP A 9 48.19 -17.23 32.67
CA TRP A 9 47.96 -18.56 32.09
C TRP A 9 48.81 -18.73 30.84
N LYS A 10 49.60 -19.81 30.76
CA LYS A 10 50.37 -20.22 29.59
C LYS A 10 49.52 -21.21 28.77
N PRO A 11 49.51 -21.13 27.43
CA PRO A 11 48.84 -22.13 26.60
C PRO A 11 49.76 -23.35 26.40
N THR A 12 49.21 -24.52 26.61
CA THR A 12 49.85 -25.82 26.29
C THR A 12 49.45 -26.24 24.88
N LEU A 13 50.44 -26.41 24.01
CA LEU A 13 50.29 -27.01 22.69
C LEU A 13 50.02 -28.51 22.87
N VAL A 14 48.91 -29.00 22.30
CA VAL A 14 48.67 -30.42 22.11
C VAL A 14 48.60 -30.68 20.60
N THR A 15 49.61 -31.36 20.05
CA THR A 15 49.65 -31.96 18.73
C THR A 15 48.84 -33.25 18.75
N GLY A 16 47.84 -33.40 17.86
CA GLY A 16 47.05 -34.62 17.73
C GLY A 16 46.46 -34.79 16.35
N ALA A 17 47.06 -35.65 15.57
CA ALA A 17 46.62 -36.52 14.48
C ALA A 17 45.34 -36.18 13.68
N ALA A 18 45.55 -36.13 12.34
CA ALA A 18 44.53 -36.08 11.32
C ALA A 18 43.66 -37.35 11.31
N ALA A 19 42.34 -37.16 11.41
CA ALA A 19 41.36 -38.15 11.02
C ALA A 19 40.52 -37.54 9.89
N LEU A 20 40.64 -38.10 8.70
CA LEU A 20 39.79 -37.83 7.53
C LEU A 20 38.36 -38.33 7.86
N GLY A 21 37.48 -37.43 8.21
CA GLY A 21 36.06 -37.69 8.33
C GLY A 21 35.34 -37.06 7.14
N LEU A 22 34.75 -37.93 6.29
CA LEU A 22 33.77 -37.55 5.25
C LEU A 22 32.58 -36.81 5.93
N LEU A 23 32.61 -35.49 5.90
CA LEU A 23 31.43 -34.68 6.25
C LEU A 23 30.53 -34.60 5.02
N GLY A 24 29.48 -35.43 5.02
CA GLY A 24 28.35 -35.26 4.14
C GLY A 24 27.76 -33.89 4.40
N THR A 25 27.79 -33.04 3.38
CA THR A 25 27.03 -31.77 3.36
C THR A 25 25.55 -32.13 3.34
N MET A 26 24.92 -32.21 4.52
CA MET A 26 23.48 -32.05 4.60
C MET A 26 23.17 -30.62 4.15
N GLY A 27 22.85 -30.48 2.88
CA GLY A 27 22.23 -29.27 2.35
C GLY A 27 20.92 -29.07 3.07
N TRP A 28 20.88 -28.10 3.97
CA TRP A 28 19.62 -27.55 4.44
C TRP A 28 19.03 -26.86 3.24
N ALA A 29 18.08 -27.53 2.55
CA ALA A 29 17.15 -26.86 1.68
C ALA A 29 16.36 -25.91 2.59
N VAL A 30 16.77 -24.64 2.63
CA VAL A 30 15.91 -23.57 3.11
C VAL A 30 14.74 -23.58 2.14
N ALA A 31 13.61 -24.14 2.56
CA ALA A 31 12.36 -23.94 1.86
C ALA A 31 12.12 -22.42 1.89
N VAL A 32 12.41 -21.77 0.79
CA VAL A 32 11.94 -20.42 0.53
C VAL A 32 10.43 -20.61 0.38
N TYR A 33 9.71 -20.48 1.46
CA TYR A 33 8.28 -20.26 1.37
C TYR A 33 8.14 -19.00 0.52
N ALA A 34 7.50 -19.13 -0.65
CA ALA A 34 7.02 -17.98 -1.39
C ALA A 34 6.23 -17.15 -0.36
N GLN A 35 6.75 -15.98 -0.03
CA GLN A 35 6.06 -15.09 0.89
C GLN A 35 4.77 -14.72 0.17
N ASP A 36 3.64 -15.13 0.71
CA ASP A 36 2.36 -14.66 0.25
C ASP A 36 2.42 -13.14 0.24
N PHE A 37 1.94 -12.53 -0.84
CA PHE A 37 1.98 -11.08 -1.00
C PHE A 37 1.33 -10.41 0.23
N VAL A 38 2.15 -9.69 0.98
CA VAL A 38 1.67 -8.90 2.12
C VAL A 38 1.38 -7.49 1.61
N PRO A 39 0.13 -7.01 1.69
CA PRO A 39 -0.21 -5.65 1.29
C PRO A 39 0.73 -4.62 1.92
N VAL A 40 1.11 -3.59 1.15
CA VAL A 40 2.03 -2.52 1.63
C VAL A 40 1.53 -1.87 2.91
N ARG A 41 0.20 -1.79 3.07
CA ARG A 41 -0.42 -1.26 4.28
C ARG A 41 0.02 -1.95 5.57
N TYR A 42 0.44 -3.20 5.50
CA TYR A 42 0.96 -3.93 6.67
C TYR A 42 2.40 -3.57 7.01
N ARG A 43 3.14 -2.90 6.12
CA ARG A 43 4.51 -2.43 6.37
C ARG A 43 5.45 -3.52 6.92
N GLY A 44 5.27 -4.75 6.45
CA GLY A 44 6.03 -5.91 6.91
C GLY A 44 5.51 -6.57 8.18
N LEU A 45 4.43 -6.05 8.78
CA LEU A 45 3.72 -6.69 9.89
C LEU A 45 2.88 -7.86 9.39
N SER A 46 2.65 -8.85 10.23
CA SER A 46 1.56 -9.81 10.02
C SER A 46 0.21 -9.12 10.13
N GLN A 47 -0.83 -9.76 9.64
CA GLN A 47 -2.18 -9.23 9.74
C GLN A 47 -2.64 -9.03 11.20
N GLU A 48 -2.21 -9.89 12.11
CA GLU A 48 -2.50 -9.78 13.54
C GLU A 48 -1.77 -8.61 14.17
N GLU A 49 -0.45 -8.48 13.94
CA GLU A 49 0.34 -7.34 14.42
C GLU A 49 -0.18 -6.00 13.86
N TYR A 50 -0.60 -5.97 12.60
CA TYR A 50 -1.25 -4.80 12.01
C TYR A 50 -2.56 -4.47 12.75
N ALA A 51 -3.41 -5.46 13.01
CA ALA A 51 -4.70 -5.27 13.67
C ALA A 51 -4.57 -4.84 15.14
N GLU A 52 -3.48 -5.25 15.83
CA GLU A 52 -3.16 -4.80 17.18
C GLU A 52 -2.79 -3.32 17.26
N LYS A 53 -2.34 -2.74 16.14
CA LYS A 53 -1.89 -1.34 16.04
C LYS A 53 -2.95 -0.40 15.44
N ILE A 54 -4.14 -0.87 15.17
CA ILE A 54 -5.24 -0.05 14.65
C ILE A 54 -5.86 0.79 15.76
N VAL A 55 -5.85 2.10 15.57
CA VAL A 55 -6.52 3.09 16.41
C VAL A 55 -8.02 3.17 16.07
N GLY A 56 -8.33 3.23 14.80
CA GLY A 56 -9.69 3.34 14.27
C GLY A 56 -10.07 4.74 13.81
N PRO A 57 -11.05 4.83 12.89
CA PRO A 57 -11.52 6.10 12.39
C PRO A 57 -12.39 6.86 13.42
N GLU A 58 -13.08 6.14 14.28
CA GLU A 58 -14.07 6.67 15.26
C GLU A 58 -14.20 5.71 16.46
N ASP A 59 -14.93 6.14 17.51
CA ASP A 59 -15.30 5.33 18.68
C ASP A 59 -14.14 4.82 19.55
N THR A 60 -12.95 5.39 19.41
CA THR A 60 -11.76 5.07 20.20
C THR A 60 -11.06 6.34 20.70
N ASP A 61 -10.18 6.21 21.68
CA ASP A 61 -9.31 7.30 22.09
C ASP A 61 -8.33 7.64 20.97
N ASN A 62 -8.06 8.93 20.74
CA ASN A 62 -7.16 9.43 19.69
C ASN A 62 -7.53 9.00 18.26
N ASN A 63 -8.81 8.78 17.98
CA ASN A 63 -9.30 8.39 16.66
C ASN A 63 -9.10 9.49 15.60
N CYS A 64 -9.12 9.08 14.32
CA CYS A 64 -8.87 9.99 13.20
C CYS A 64 -9.91 11.11 13.09
N ALA A 65 -11.19 10.81 13.31
CA ALA A 65 -12.30 11.77 13.19
C ALA A 65 -12.21 12.93 14.18
N SER A 66 -11.54 12.75 15.32
CA SER A 66 -11.38 13.81 16.33
C SER A 66 -10.66 15.05 15.77
N CYS A 67 -9.76 14.86 14.78
CA CYS A 67 -9.00 15.94 14.15
C CYS A 67 -9.34 16.09 12.66
N HIS A 68 -9.70 15.00 11.97
CA HIS A 68 -9.96 14.91 10.53
C HIS A 68 -11.45 14.71 10.23
N ALA A 69 -12.31 15.56 10.82
CA ALA A 69 -13.77 15.41 10.73
C ALA A 69 -14.30 15.47 9.29
N LEU A 70 -13.74 16.35 8.44
CA LEU A 70 -14.20 16.48 7.05
C LEU A 70 -13.77 15.29 6.18
N GLU A 71 -12.55 14.80 6.37
CA GLU A 71 -12.04 13.62 5.73
C GLU A 71 -12.83 12.37 6.16
N HIS A 72 -13.21 12.30 7.43
CA HIS A 72 -14.06 11.25 7.96
C HIS A 72 -15.47 11.28 7.35
N GLU A 73 -16.10 12.48 7.26
CA GLU A 73 -17.39 12.64 6.56
C GLU A 73 -17.30 12.20 5.10
N ALA A 74 -16.19 12.52 4.39
CA ALA A 74 -15.96 12.08 3.03
C ALA A 74 -15.86 10.56 2.94
N TRP A 75 -15.08 9.92 3.82
CA TRP A 75 -14.95 8.47 3.87
C TRP A 75 -16.29 7.76 4.09
N GLN A 76 -17.16 8.28 4.97
CA GLN A 76 -18.48 7.71 5.24
C GLN A 76 -19.41 7.69 4.01
N GLN A 77 -19.12 8.46 2.96
CA GLN A 77 -19.88 8.45 1.70
C GLN A 77 -19.32 7.43 0.66
N THR A 78 -18.24 6.74 0.99
CA THR A 78 -17.54 5.85 0.04
C THR A 78 -18.05 4.41 0.11
N ARG A 79 -17.80 3.67 -0.99
CA ARG A 79 -17.97 2.20 -0.98
C ARG A 79 -17.02 1.52 -0.01
N HIS A 80 -15.86 2.09 0.26
CA HIS A 80 -14.93 1.59 1.27
C HIS A 80 -15.56 1.53 2.67
N PHE A 81 -16.31 2.57 3.05
CA PHE A 81 -17.09 2.53 4.29
C PHE A 81 -18.19 1.46 4.24
N ALA A 82 -18.94 1.41 3.13
CA ALA A 82 -20.08 0.50 2.95
C ALA A 82 -19.69 -0.99 2.96
N THR A 83 -18.40 -1.34 2.68
CA THR A 83 -17.96 -2.75 2.68
C THR A 83 -18.26 -3.45 4.00
N PHE A 84 -18.23 -2.74 5.13
CA PHE A 84 -18.57 -3.34 6.43
C PHE A 84 -20.03 -3.77 6.53
N GLN A 85 -20.92 -3.02 5.88
CA GLN A 85 -22.36 -3.20 6.00
C GLN A 85 -22.93 -4.15 4.94
N ASP A 86 -22.46 -4.07 3.70
CA ASP A 86 -23.17 -4.59 2.54
C ASP A 86 -22.52 -5.82 1.90
N ILE A 87 -21.20 -5.78 1.66
CA ILE A 87 -20.54 -6.73 0.77
C ILE A 87 -20.70 -8.19 1.19
N HIS A 88 -20.68 -8.46 2.51
CA HIS A 88 -20.80 -9.83 3.04
C HIS A 88 -22.18 -10.46 2.84
N SER A 89 -23.18 -9.69 2.44
CA SER A 89 -24.56 -10.14 2.23
C SER A 89 -24.89 -10.42 0.77
N THR A 90 -24.02 -10.03 -0.17
CA THR A 90 -24.23 -10.24 -1.61
C THR A 90 -24.21 -11.72 -1.98
N ASP A 91 -24.87 -12.09 -3.06
CA ASP A 91 -24.93 -13.48 -3.51
C ASP A 91 -23.57 -13.92 -4.07
N GLU A 92 -22.80 -12.99 -4.67
CA GLU A 92 -21.43 -13.22 -5.12
C GLU A 92 -20.51 -13.56 -3.95
N ALA A 93 -20.57 -12.81 -2.86
CA ALA A 93 -19.77 -13.06 -1.67
C ALA A 93 -20.10 -14.43 -1.04
N LYS A 94 -21.38 -14.80 -1.01
CA LYS A 94 -21.83 -16.11 -0.51
C LYS A 94 -21.31 -17.26 -1.38
N ALA A 95 -21.38 -17.11 -2.71
CA ALA A 95 -20.86 -18.10 -3.65
C ALA A 95 -19.34 -18.29 -3.51
N ILE A 96 -18.58 -17.20 -3.39
CA ILE A 96 -17.13 -17.24 -3.18
C ILE A 96 -16.81 -17.95 -1.85
N LEU A 97 -17.50 -17.61 -0.77
CA LEU A 97 -17.30 -18.24 0.54
C LEU A 97 -17.59 -19.77 0.47
N GLU A 98 -18.66 -20.17 -0.21
CA GLU A 98 -18.97 -21.60 -0.41
C GLU A 98 -17.85 -22.31 -1.16
N ASN A 99 -17.36 -21.74 -2.26
CA ASN A 99 -16.25 -22.28 -3.05
C ASN A 99 -14.95 -22.40 -2.24
N MET A 100 -14.66 -21.42 -1.39
CA MET A 100 -13.49 -21.42 -0.52
C MET A 100 -13.62 -22.35 0.69
N GLY A 101 -14.84 -22.74 1.04
CA GLY A 101 -15.15 -23.52 2.25
C GLY A 101 -15.24 -22.65 3.51
N ASP A 102 -15.35 -21.35 3.35
CA ASP A 102 -15.50 -20.38 4.43
C ASP A 102 -16.96 -20.18 4.80
N ARG A 103 -17.22 -19.85 6.07
CA ARG A 103 -18.58 -19.63 6.56
C ARG A 103 -18.99 -18.16 6.66
N SER A 104 -18.03 -17.26 6.65
CA SER A 104 -18.28 -15.86 6.88
C SER A 104 -17.12 -15.01 6.40
N MET A 105 -17.40 -14.03 5.58
CA MET A 105 -16.42 -13.05 5.09
C MET A 105 -15.72 -12.31 6.26
N LYS A 106 -16.47 -11.96 7.32
CA LYS A 106 -15.95 -11.30 8.53
C LYS A 106 -15.12 -12.22 9.45
N ARG A 107 -14.86 -13.47 9.05
CA ARG A 107 -14.04 -14.45 9.78
C ARG A 107 -13.00 -15.12 8.90
N SER A 108 -12.93 -14.75 7.64
CA SER A 108 -11.95 -15.22 6.68
C SER A 108 -10.83 -14.21 6.60
N ASP A 109 -9.62 -14.61 6.99
CA ASP A 109 -8.43 -13.76 6.95
C ASP A 109 -8.16 -13.29 5.50
N THR A 110 -8.46 -14.14 4.52
CA THR A 110 -8.38 -13.81 3.09
C THR A 110 -9.28 -12.64 2.70
N CYS A 111 -10.51 -12.59 3.22
CA CYS A 111 -11.44 -11.49 2.92
C CYS A 111 -11.08 -10.21 3.70
N ILE A 112 -10.71 -10.39 4.99
CA ILE A 112 -10.42 -9.27 5.90
C ILE A 112 -9.31 -8.38 5.36
N GLN A 113 -8.28 -8.96 4.79
CA GLN A 113 -7.10 -8.21 4.32
C GLN A 113 -7.39 -7.16 3.23
N CYS A 114 -8.51 -7.23 2.51
CA CYS A 114 -8.85 -6.28 1.45
C CYS A 114 -10.16 -5.53 1.72
N HIS A 115 -11.11 -6.12 2.41
CA HIS A 115 -12.45 -5.57 2.55
C HIS A 115 -12.76 -4.92 3.90
N TYR A 116 -11.86 -5.06 4.88
CA TYR A 116 -12.09 -4.56 6.23
C TYR A 116 -10.83 -4.00 6.88
N THR A 117 -11.02 -3.13 7.85
CA THR A 117 -10.00 -2.74 8.83
C THR A 117 -10.27 -3.52 10.12
N PRO A 118 -9.41 -4.50 10.45
CA PRO A 118 -9.60 -5.35 11.61
C PRO A 118 -8.99 -4.75 12.87
N GLN A 119 -9.49 -5.20 14.02
CA GLN A 119 -8.83 -5.12 15.32
C GLN A 119 -8.70 -6.52 15.93
N VAL A 120 -7.87 -6.66 16.96
CA VAL A 120 -7.77 -7.90 17.72
C VAL A 120 -8.73 -7.82 18.91
N GLU A 121 -9.75 -8.66 18.88
CA GLU A 121 -10.69 -8.82 19.98
C GLU A 121 -10.61 -10.24 20.56
N ARG A 122 -10.26 -10.34 21.85
CA ARG A 122 -10.12 -11.62 22.56
C ARG A 122 -9.22 -12.62 21.84
N GLY A 123 -8.08 -12.12 21.32
CA GLY A 123 -7.08 -12.91 20.60
C GLY A 123 -7.53 -13.41 19.23
N ARG A 124 -8.42 -12.70 18.56
CA ARG A 124 -8.89 -13.02 17.21
C ARG A 124 -9.06 -11.76 16.38
N LEU A 125 -8.72 -11.86 15.11
CA LEU A 125 -9.04 -10.82 14.12
C LEU A 125 -10.56 -10.63 14.03
N ARG A 126 -10.99 -9.39 14.12
CA ARG A 126 -12.37 -8.96 13.93
C ARG A 126 -12.42 -7.72 13.06
N PRO A 127 -13.16 -7.74 11.96
CA PRO A 127 -13.49 -6.51 11.23
C PRO A 127 -14.24 -5.58 12.16
N SER A 128 -13.71 -4.38 12.35
CA SER A 128 -14.36 -3.33 13.14
C SER A 128 -15.00 -2.29 12.22
N TRP A 129 -14.38 -2.04 11.07
CA TRP A 129 -14.85 -1.11 10.05
C TRP A 129 -14.69 -1.68 8.65
N GLY A 130 -15.24 -0.99 7.64
CA GLY A 130 -14.88 -1.17 6.25
C GLY A 130 -13.43 -0.81 5.99
N VAL A 131 -13.05 -0.63 4.74
CA VAL A 131 -11.71 -0.14 4.39
C VAL A 131 -11.58 1.31 4.87
N SER A 132 -10.90 1.53 6.00
CA SER A 132 -10.85 2.84 6.68
C SER A 132 -9.50 3.55 6.48
N CYS A 133 -9.32 4.68 7.18
CA CYS A 133 -8.15 5.55 7.10
C CYS A 133 -6.83 4.78 7.14
N GLU A 134 -6.68 3.89 8.11
CA GLU A 134 -5.43 3.15 8.33
C GLU A 134 -5.15 2.06 7.28
N SER A 135 -6.16 1.68 6.49
CA SER A 135 -5.94 0.81 5.33
C SER A 135 -5.11 1.50 4.23
N CYS A 136 -5.12 2.83 4.18
CA CYS A 136 -4.33 3.64 3.25
C CYS A 136 -3.15 4.32 3.93
N HIS A 137 -3.32 4.79 5.18
CA HIS A 137 -2.34 5.61 5.89
C HIS A 137 -1.46 4.84 6.88
N GLY A 138 -1.62 3.51 6.98
CA GLY A 138 -0.89 2.66 7.91
C GLY A 138 -1.47 2.64 9.32
N PRO A 139 -1.15 1.62 10.15
CA PRO A 139 -1.72 1.43 11.49
C PRO A 139 -1.27 2.54 12.44
N GLY A 140 -2.22 3.20 13.09
CA GLY A 140 -2.05 4.51 13.74
C GLY A 140 -1.36 4.50 15.09
N GLN A 141 -1.37 3.40 15.83
CA GLN A 141 -0.98 3.38 17.23
C GLN A 141 0.39 4.00 17.53
N ASP A 142 1.36 3.75 16.67
CA ASP A 142 2.75 4.18 16.92
C ASP A 142 3.02 5.61 16.42
N TRP A 143 2.16 6.18 15.57
CA TRP A 143 2.43 7.47 14.93
C TRP A 143 1.34 8.52 15.10
N VAL A 144 0.12 8.16 15.52
CA VAL A 144 -1.03 9.08 15.54
C VAL A 144 -0.77 10.36 16.36
N LEU A 145 0.04 10.29 17.40
CA LEU A 145 0.42 11.48 18.18
C LEU A 145 1.69 12.16 17.66
N LEU A 146 2.54 11.44 16.93
CA LEU A 146 3.81 11.98 16.43
C LEU A 146 3.62 12.97 15.27
N HIS A 147 2.60 12.74 14.42
CA HIS A 147 2.34 13.61 13.25
C HIS A 147 1.67 14.93 13.60
N ASN A 148 1.29 15.14 14.85
CA ASN A 148 0.66 16.37 15.31
C ASN A 148 1.68 17.53 15.37
N HIS A 149 1.20 18.76 15.19
CA HIS A 149 2.03 19.94 15.43
C HIS A 149 2.44 20.01 16.91
N PRO A 150 3.69 20.44 17.25
CA PRO A 150 4.16 20.49 18.64
C PRO A 150 3.27 21.32 19.59
N ASP A 151 2.64 22.38 19.06
CA ASP A 151 1.74 23.25 19.82
C ASP A 151 0.28 22.75 19.84
N PHE A 152 0.03 21.57 19.30
CA PHE A 152 -1.29 20.96 19.34
C PHE A 152 -1.52 20.30 20.68
N ASP A 153 -2.63 20.62 21.29
CA ASP A 153 -3.17 19.92 22.46
C ASP A 153 -4.63 19.56 22.21
N GLU A 154 -5.21 18.70 23.07
CA GLU A 154 -6.59 18.21 22.95
C GLU A 154 -7.64 19.32 23.00
N SER A 155 -7.27 20.51 23.53
CA SER A 155 -8.14 21.69 23.58
C SER A 155 -8.02 22.59 22.34
N THR A 156 -7.09 22.26 21.43
CA THR A 156 -6.86 23.06 20.22
C THR A 156 -8.07 22.92 19.29
N PRO A 157 -8.82 24.01 19.00
CA PRO A 157 -9.91 23.93 18.04
C PRO A 157 -9.44 23.45 16.68
N ALA A 158 -10.21 22.60 16.01
CA ALA A 158 -9.89 22.06 14.69
C ALA A 158 -9.53 23.17 13.66
N GLY A 159 -10.17 24.35 13.75
CA GLY A 159 -9.87 25.52 12.93
C GLY A 159 -8.46 26.09 13.11
N LYS A 160 -7.82 25.95 14.26
CA LYS A 160 -6.44 26.39 14.47
C LYS A 160 -5.40 25.49 13.84
N TRP A 161 -5.71 24.23 13.63
CA TRP A 161 -4.78 23.29 13.00
C TRP A 161 -4.29 23.76 11.62
N GLY A 162 -5.17 24.22 10.77
CA GLY A 162 -4.80 24.74 9.45
C GLY A 162 -3.95 26.00 9.51
N GLU A 163 -4.16 26.88 10.51
CA GLU A 163 -3.30 28.06 10.73
C GLU A 163 -1.89 27.65 11.16
N MET A 164 -1.76 26.69 12.08
CA MET A 164 -0.49 26.15 12.53
C MET A 164 0.28 25.55 11.36
N LYS A 165 -0.37 24.69 10.57
CA LYS A 165 0.20 24.05 9.38
C LYS A 165 0.63 25.06 8.31
N LYS A 166 -0.08 26.17 8.16
CA LYS A 166 0.22 27.24 7.21
C LYS A 166 1.53 27.97 7.52
N ASN A 167 1.82 28.10 8.81
CA ASN A 167 2.97 28.82 9.32
C ASN A 167 4.17 27.90 9.61
N GLU A 168 3.98 26.60 9.44
CA GLU A 168 5.01 25.59 9.68
C GLU A 168 6.13 25.70 8.65
N SER A 169 7.36 25.85 9.12
CA SER A 169 8.54 25.78 8.26
C SER A 169 8.78 24.35 7.74
N PRO A 170 9.50 24.18 6.63
CA PRO A 170 9.87 22.84 6.15
C PRO A 170 10.60 21.98 7.20
N ALA A 171 11.42 22.60 8.05
CA ALA A 171 12.15 21.90 9.10
C ALA A 171 11.23 21.42 10.22
N GLU A 172 10.27 22.23 10.64
CA GLU A 172 9.24 21.84 11.63
C GLU A 172 8.37 20.72 11.08
N ARG A 173 7.97 20.83 9.81
CA ARG A 173 7.20 19.78 9.13
C ARG A 173 7.97 18.44 9.13
N SER A 174 9.23 18.42 8.70
CA SER A 174 10.05 17.21 8.73
C SER A 174 10.21 16.67 10.16
N ALA A 175 10.46 17.54 11.12
CA ALA A 175 10.66 17.12 12.51
C ALA A 175 9.47 16.33 13.10
N ARG A 176 8.25 16.56 12.63
CA ARG A 176 7.06 15.79 13.06
C ARG A 176 6.67 14.65 12.13
N LEU A 177 6.88 14.80 10.81
CA LEU A 177 6.48 13.78 9.84
C LEU A 177 7.50 12.64 9.72
N ASP A 178 8.81 12.95 9.71
CA ASP A 178 9.83 11.91 9.55
C ASP A 178 9.73 10.82 10.64
N PRO A 179 9.61 11.15 11.95
CA PRO A 179 9.37 10.12 12.97
C PRO A 179 8.06 9.36 12.81
N ALA A 180 6.99 10.03 12.33
CA ALA A 180 5.71 9.38 12.10
C ALA A 180 5.78 8.40 10.91
N GLU A 181 6.48 8.77 9.83
CA GLU A 181 6.72 7.91 8.69
C GLU A 181 7.60 6.71 9.06
N GLU A 182 8.64 6.91 9.87
CA GLU A 182 9.47 5.83 10.44
C GLU A 182 8.65 4.88 11.32
N ALA A 183 7.67 5.41 12.05
CA ALA A 183 6.74 4.63 12.88
C ALA A 183 5.62 3.93 12.08
N GLY A 184 5.59 4.08 10.76
CA GLY A 184 4.69 3.36 9.86
C GLY A 184 3.58 4.20 9.22
N MET A 185 3.55 5.51 9.46
CA MET A 185 2.62 6.39 8.76
C MET A 185 2.89 6.40 7.25
N ILE A 186 1.83 6.34 6.47
CA ILE A 186 1.87 6.64 5.03
C ILE A 186 1.24 8.02 4.84
N HIS A 187 2.09 9.03 4.79
CA HIS A 187 1.64 10.41 4.61
C HIS A 187 1.11 10.65 3.18
N SER A 188 0.19 11.60 3.01
CA SER A 188 -0.43 11.92 1.71
C SER A 188 0.57 12.30 0.60
N THR A 189 1.78 12.73 0.94
CA THR A 189 2.85 13.02 -0.02
C THR A 189 3.61 11.78 -0.48
N MET A 190 3.48 10.65 0.22
CA MET A 190 4.05 9.35 -0.14
C MET A 190 3.20 8.70 -1.23
N THR A 191 3.06 9.37 -2.36
CA THR A 191 2.12 9.01 -3.43
C THR A 191 2.37 7.64 -4.04
N TYR A 192 3.63 7.16 -4.04
CA TYR A 192 3.94 5.80 -4.46
C TYR A 192 3.39 4.75 -3.48
N ASP A 193 3.56 4.96 -2.18
CA ASP A 193 3.07 4.03 -1.15
C ASP A 193 1.54 3.99 -1.12
N ILE A 194 0.88 5.15 -1.26
CA ILE A 194 -0.58 5.23 -1.43
C ILE A 194 -1.04 4.44 -2.66
N ALA A 195 -0.41 4.66 -3.83
CA ALA A 195 -0.73 3.93 -5.04
C ALA A 195 -0.55 2.41 -4.85
N THR A 196 0.54 1.99 -4.21
CA THR A 196 0.83 0.59 -3.94
C THR A 196 -0.24 -0.05 -3.04
N ASN A 197 -0.75 0.68 -2.04
CA ASN A 197 -1.88 0.19 -1.22
C ASN A 197 -3.16 0.01 -2.05
N CYS A 198 -3.47 0.93 -2.95
CA CYS A 198 -4.63 0.79 -3.82
C CYS A 198 -4.53 -0.47 -4.68
N TYR A 199 -3.43 -0.58 -5.44
CA TYR A 199 -3.21 -1.72 -6.34
C TYR A 199 -3.01 -3.04 -5.59
N GLY A 200 -2.48 -3.02 -4.37
CA GLY A 200 -2.34 -4.19 -3.52
C GLY A 200 -3.66 -4.91 -3.24
N CYS A 201 -4.78 -4.20 -3.18
CA CYS A 201 -6.11 -4.79 -3.08
C CYS A 201 -6.78 -4.94 -4.46
N HIS A 202 -6.67 -3.91 -5.31
CA HIS A 202 -7.38 -3.85 -6.59
C HIS A 202 -6.77 -4.71 -7.72
N THR A 203 -5.62 -5.36 -7.51
CA THR A 203 -5.11 -6.42 -8.39
C THR A 203 -5.54 -7.82 -7.95
N VAL A 204 -6.09 -7.96 -6.73
CA VAL A 204 -6.50 -9.25 -6.13
C VAL A 204 -5.36 -10.28 -6.19
N PRO A 205 -4.25 -10.06 -5.45
CA PRO A 205 -3.04 -10.88 -5.54
C PRO A 205 -3.19 -12.24 -4.80
N ASN A 206 -4.26 -12.95 -5.10
CA ASN A 206 -4.58 -14.25 -4.49
C ASN A 206 -5.12 -15.20 -5.54
N GLU A 207 -4.25 -16.08 -6.03
CA GLU A 207 -4.56 -17.02 -7.09
C GLU A 207 -5.64 -18.04 -6.68
N GLU A 208 -5.59 -18.57 -5.45
CA GLU A 208 -6.59 -19.52 -4.97
C GLU A 208 -7.98 -18.88 -4.88
N LEU A 209 -8.04 -17.62 -4.42
CA LEU A 209 -9.30 -16.89 -4.34
C LEU A 209 -9.93 -16.68 -5.72
N VAL A 210 -9.12 -16.46 -6.76
CA VAL A 210 -9.61 -16.31 -8.13
C VAL A 210 -9.93 -17.67 -8.75
N ASN A 211 -8.97 -18.61 -8.75
CA ASN A 211 -9.12 -19.88 -9.46
C ASN A 211 -10.16 -20.79 -8.83
N LYS A 212 -10.16 -20.92 -7.51
CA LYS A 212 -11.08 -21.77 -6.76
C LYS A 212 -12.30 -21.00 -6.28
N GLY A 213 -12.08 -19.83 -5.67
CA GLY A 213 -13.15 -19.03 -5.09
C GLY A 213 -14.09 -18.43 -6.14
N GLY A 214 -13.61 -18.16 -7.35
CA GLY A 214 -14.37 -17.48 -8.39
C GLY A 214 -14.47 -15.96 -8.16
N HIS A 215 -13.61 -15.41 -7.32
CA HIS A 215 -13.49 -13.97 -7.16
C HIS A 215 -12.98 -13.36 -8.48
N PRO A 216 -13.56 -12.23 -8.95
CA PRO A 216 -13.02 -11.56 -10.13
C PRO A 216 -11.53 -11.24 -9.94
N ALA A 217 -10.72 -11.60 -10.92
CA ALA A 217 -9.32 -11.21 -10.94
C ALA A 217 -9.26 -9.70 -11.16
N GLY A 218 -8.76 -8.99 -10.22
CA GLY A 218 -8.60 -7.54 -10.14
C GLY A 218 -9.28 -6.68 -11.19
N SER A 219 -9.84 -5.58 -10.81
CA SER A 219 -10.53 -4.70 -11.75
C SER A 219 -9.58 -4.20 -12.83
N SER A 220 -9.70 -4.69 -14.05
CA SER A 220 -8.96 -4.18 -15.22
C SER A 220 -9.28 -2.72 -15.52
N GLY A 221 -10.37 -2.19 -14.99
CA GLY A 221 -10.79 -0.81 -15.11
C GLY A 221 -10.40 0.06 -13.92
N PHE A 222 -9.58 -0.42 -12.97
CA PHE A 222 -9.11 0.41 -11.88
C PHE A 222 -8.08 1.43 -12.39
N ASP A 223 -8.35 2.70 -12.16
CA ASP A 223 -7.47 3.82 -12.49
C ASP A 223 -7.29 4.70 -11.26
N LEU A 224 -6.03 4.91 -10.88
CA LEU A 224 -5.68 5.64 -9.65
C LEU A 224 -6.24 7.06 -9.66
N VAL A 225 -6.10 7.80 -10.77
CA VAL A 225 -6.58 9.18 -10.87
C VAL A 225 -8.09 9.22 -10.81
N ALA A 226 -8.77 8.38 -11.60
CA ALA A 226 -10.23 8.38 -11.69
C ALA A 226 -10.89 8.11 -10.32
N TRP A 227 -10.32 7.22 -9.50
CA TRP A 227 -10.86 6.91 -8.17
C TRP A 227 -10.37 7.86 -7.09
N SER A 228 -9.08 8.21 -7.06
CA SER A 228 -8.54 9.12 -6.03
C SER A 228 -9.07 10.55 -6.14
N GLN A 229 -9.47 10.98 -7.34
CA GLN A 229 -10.10 12.28 -7.58
C GLN A 229 -11.63 12.20 -7.64
N GLY A 230 -12.19 11.00 -7.54
CA GLY A 230 -13.62 10.73 -7.46
C GLY A 230 -14.09 10.48 -6.03
N GLU A 231 -14.75 9.34 -5.83
CA GLU A 231 -15.43 8.96 -4.58
C GLU A 231 -14.55 9.02 -3.33
N VAL A 232 -13.28 8.63 -3.44
CA VAL A 232 -12.36 8.59 -2.28
C VAL A 232 -11.59 9.89 -2.05
N ARG A 233 -11.88 10.95 -2.81
CA ARG A 233 -11.23 12.26 -2.66
C ARG A 233 -11.56 12.90 -1.32
N HIS A 234 -10.52 13.33 -0.60
CA HIS A 234 -10.64 14.04 0.67
C HIS A 234 -9.48 15.04 0.86
N ASN A 235 -9.38 15.99 -0.08
CA ASN A 235 -8.27 16.96 -0.19
C ASN A 235 -8.46 18.23 0.67
N PHE A 236 -9.30 18.21 1.69
CA PHE A 236 -9.62 19.39 2.49
C PHE A 236 -8.40 20.06 3.13
N ALA A 237 -7.41 19.27 3.56
CA ALA A 237 -6.20 19.78 4.18
C ALA A 237 -5.20 20.40 3.20
N SER A 238 -5.33 20.14 1.89
CA SER A 238 -4.40 20.58 0.85
C SER A 238 -4.93 21.71 -0.03
N SER A 239 -6.26 21.81 -0.18
CA SER A 239 -6.87 22.67 -1.18
C SER A 239 -6.64 24.16 -0.96
N SER A 240 -6.63 24.66 0.27
CA SER A 240 -6.41 26.09 0.52
C SER A 240 -5.44 26.40 1.66
N GLY A 241 -5.03 25.41 2.42
CA GLY A 241 -4.35 25.61 3.69
C GLY A 241 -5.18 26.43 4.69
N ALA A 242 -6.47 26.62 4.40
CA ALA A 242 -7.44 27.28 5.28
C ALA A 242 -8.31 26.18 5.90
N PRO A 243 -8.39 26.10 7.23
CA PRO A 243 -9.22 25.12 7.93
C PRO A 243 -10.70 25.27 7.67
N ASP A 244 -11.11 26.44 7.14
CA ASP A 244 -12.50 26.82 6.94
C ASP A 244 -13.01 26.58 5.52
N SER A 245 -12.20 26.02 4.61
CA SER A 245 -12.69 25.67 3.28
C SER A 245 -13.43 24.34 3.34
N PRO A 246 -14.76 24.32 3.19
CA PRO A 246 -15.51 23.08 3.12
C PRO A 246 -15.34 22.36 1.77
N SER A 247 -14.54 22.92 0.87
CA SER A 247 -14.35 22.45 -0.47
C SER A 247 -13.35 21.31 -0.53
N ASN A 248 -13.73 20.23 -1.20
CA ASN A 248 -12.90 19.07 -1.49
C ASN A 248 -12.37 19.17 -2.92
N GLU A 249 -11.41 20.06 -3.15
CA GLU A 249 -10.93 20.39 -4.49
C GLU A 249 -10.17 19.22 -5.13
N ALA A 250 -10.31 19.09 -6.45
CA ALA A 250 -9.49 18.17 -7.21
C ALA A 250 -8.01 18.57 -7.17
N ALA A 251 -7.13 17.60 -7.29
CA ALA A 251 -5.70 17.83 -7.33
C ALA A 251 -5.30 18.76 -8.49
N SER A 252 -4.19 19.49 -8.33
CA SER A 252 -3.62 20.33 -9.40
C SER A 252 -3.19 19.50 -10.61
N GLY A 253 -3.05 20.16 -11.77
CA GLY A 253 -2.61 19.51 -13.01
C GLY A 253 -1.29 18.74 -12.83
N GLY A 254 -0.29 19.31 -12.18
CA GLY A 254 0.98 18.64 -11.87
C GLY A 254 0.76 17.39 -11.01
N HIS A 255 -0.01 17.50 -9.96
CA HIS A 255 -0.29 16.36 -9.08
C HIS A 255 -1.09 15.25 -9.81
N LEU A 256 -2.06 15.61 -10.66
CA LEU A 256 -2.78 14.63 -11.48
C LEU A 256 -1.85 13.87 -12.41
N ARG A 257 -0.93 14.55 -13.09
CA ARG A 257 0.09 13.93 -13.96
C ARG A 257 0.99 12.99 -13.18
N LYS A 258 1.42 13.40 -12.00
CA LYS A 258 2.21 12.56 -11.08
C LYS A 258 1.46 11.28 -10.71
N LEU A 259 0.19 11.39 -10.28
CA LEU A 259 -0.65 10.24 -9.96
C LEU A 259 -0.91 9.34 -11.18
N PHE A 260 -1.06 9.93 -12.37
CA PHE A 260 -1.28 9.18 -13.59
C PHE A 260 -0.07 8.31 -13.97
N VAL A 261 1.14 8.86 -13.90
CA VAL A 261 2.38 8.10 -14.13
C VAL A 261 2.55 7.01 -13.07
N LEU A 262 2.39 7.36 -11.79
CA LEU A 262 2.52 6.40 -10.69
C LEU A 262 1.48 5.27 -10.77
N GLY A 263 0.24 5.60 -11.14
CA GLY A 263 -0.79 4.59 -11.35
C GLY A 263 -0.40 3.55 -12.41
N ALA A 264 0.17 4.01 -13.53
CA ALA A 264 0.60 3.10 -14.60
C ALA A 264 1.83 2.26 -14.20
N VAL A 265 2.80 2.87 -13.50
CA VAL A 265 4.00 2.15 -13.01
C VAL A 265 3.60 1.08 -11.99
N VAL A 266 2.80 1.43 -11.01
CA VAL A 266 2.42 0.52 -9.92
C VAL A 266 1.47 -0.57 -10.43
N ASP A 267 0.60 -0.29 -11.40
CA ASP A 267 -0.24 -1.30 -12.03
C ASP A 267 0.61 -2.38 -12.70
N LEU A 268 1.59 -1.97 -13.52
CA LEU A 268 2.50 -2.91 -14.16
C LEU A 268 3.37 -3.65 -13.14
N GLU A 269 3.92 -2.96 -12.16
CA GLU A 269 4.72 -3.56 -11.08
C GLU A 269 3.96 -4.67 -10.36
N MET A 270 2.76 -4.35 -9.84
CA MET A 270 1.96 -5.31 -9.07
C MET A 270 1.51 -6.49 -9.93
N THR A 271 1.18 -6.24 -11.19
CA THR A 271 0.75 -7.29 -12.10
C THR A 271 1.90 -8.23 -12.47
N VAL A 272 3.11 -7.69 -12.73
CA VAL A 272 4.32 -8.50 -12.96
C VAL A 272 4.69 -9.30 -11.72
N ARG A 273 4.59 -8.71 -10.53
CA ARG A 273 4.82 -9.43 -9.28
C ARG A 273 3.83 -10.57 -9.07
N ASN A 274 2.56 -10.37 -9.40
CA ASN A 274 1.55 -11.41 -9.36
C ASN A 274 1.85 -12.54 -10.35
N LEU A 275 2.28 -12.21 -11.58
CA LEU A 275 2.66 -13.19 -12.59
C LEU A 275 3.88 -14.02 -12.18
N ALA A 276 4.89 -13.39 -11.56
CA ALA A 276 6.09 -14.09 -11.07
C ALA A 276 5.76 -15.13 -9.97
N ASN A 277 4.61 -15.01 -9.31
CA ASN A 277 4.19 -15.89 -8.22
C ASN A 277 3.05 -16.85 -8.60
N VAL A 278 2.71 -16.98 -9.89
CA VAL A 278 1.69 -17.90 -10.38
C VAL A 278 2.08 -19.36 -10.08
N LYS A 279 1.16 -20.12 -9.50
CA LYS A 279 1.31 -21.54 -9.16
C LYS A 279 0.59 -22.46 -10.15
N GLU A 280 -0.45 -21.96 -10.82
CA GLU A 280 -1.28 -22.68 -11.78
C GLU A 280 -1.25 -22.00 -13.16
N PRO A 281 -0.20 -22.25 -13.98
CA PRO A 281 -0.12 -21.71 -15.33
C PRO A 281 -1.34 -22.07 -16.17
N GLY A 282 -1.94 -21.08 -16.84
CA GLY A 282 -3.17 -21.25 -17.63
C GLY A 282 -4.47 -21.16 -16.82
N GLY A 283 -4.40 -21.01 -15.51
CA GLY A 283 -5.57 -20.73 -14.67
C GLY A 283 -6.21 -19.37 -14.94
N ALA A 284 -7.38 -19.13 -14.38
CA ALA A 284 -8.12 -17.87 -14.56
C ALA A 284 -7.30 -16.67 -14.06
N PHE A 285 -6.62 -16.81 -12.91
CA PHE A 285 -5.74 -15.78 -12.37
C PHE A 285 -4.59 -15.45 -13.33
N HIS A 286 -3.86 -16.48 -13.78
CA HIS A 286 -2.75 -16.30 -14.71
C HIS A 286 -3.19 -15.59 -16.00
N THR A 287 -4.28 -16.03 -16.61
CA THR A 287 -4.84 -15.44 -17.84
C THR A 287 -5.18 -13.97 -17.64
N ALA A 288 -5.90 -13.63 -16.56
CA ALA A 288 -6.28 -12.26 -16.25
C ALA A 288 -5.06 -11.36 -15.96
N MET A 289 -4.05 -11.88 -15.28
CA MET A 289 -2.83 -11.12 -15.01
C MET A 289 -2.00 -10.88 -16.28
N LEU A 290 -1.97 -11.81 -17.23
CA LEU A 290 -1.32 -11.59 -18.53
C LEU A 290 -2.02 -10.50 -19.35
N GLU A 291 -3.34 -10.53 -19.40
CA GLU A 291 -4.13 -9.49 -20.08
C GLU A 291 -3.88 -8.11 -19.44
N ARG A 292 -3.90 -8.04 -18.11
CA ARG A 292 -3.66 -6.82 -17.37
C ARG A 292 -2.22 -6.30 -17.56
N ALA A 293 -1.21 -7.17 -17.47
CA ALA A 293 0.18 -6.79 -17.69
C ALA A 293 0.42 -6.24 -19.09
N THR A 294 -0.20 -6.86 -20.11
CA THR A 294 -0.13 -6.39 -21.49
C THR A 294 -0.72 -4.98 -21.63
N ALA A 295 -1.88 -4.74 -21.04
CA ALA A 295 -2.53 -3.43 -21.07
C ALA A 295 -1.75 -2.36 -20.27
N ALA A 296 -1.28 -2.71 -19.06
CA ALA A 296 -0.51 -1.80 -18.21
C ALA A 296 0.83 -1.43 -18.85
N ARG A 297 1.51 -2.40 -19.48
CA ARG A 297 2.76 -2.15 -20.20
C ARG A 297 2.54 -1.22 -21.40
N ALA A 298 1.48 -1.44 -22.19
CA ALA A 298 1.13 -0.58 -23.31
C ALA A 298 0.84 0.86 -22.85
N LYS A 299 0.04 1.02 -21.77
CA LYS A 299 -0.25 2.33 -21.17
C LYS A 299 1.04 3.03 -20.74
N LEU A 300 1.96 2.32 -20.08
CA LEU A 300 3.22 2.90 -19.63
C LEU A 300 4.14 3.27 -20.81
N ALA A 301 4.13 2.47 -21.90
CA ALA A 301 4.85 2.80 -23.13
C ALA A 301 4.33 4.10 -23.79
N ASP A 302 3.01 4.28 -23.83
CA ASP A 302 2.40 5.53 -24.34
C ASP A 302 2.79 6.74 -23.47
N ILE A 303 2.84 6.58 -22.15
CA ILE A 303 3.26 7.62 -21.21
C ILE A 303 4.72 8.05 -21.44
N VAL A 304 5.65 7.10 -21.55
CA VAL A 304 7.07 7.44 -21.77
C VAL A 304 7.34 7.96 -23.18
N ALA A 305 6.47 7.67 -24.15
CA ALA A 305 6.53 8.26 -25.49
C ALA A 305 6.02 9.72 -25.50
N ALA A 306 5.12 10.08 -24.60
CA ALA A 306 4.52 11.42 -24.51
C ALA A 306 5.28 12.37 -23.56
N ALA A 307 6.17 11.86 -22.70
CA ALA A 307 6.88 12.64 -21.70
C ALA A 307 8.31 12.09 -21.48
N GLU A 308 9.25 13.00 -21.18
CA GLU A 308 10.63 12.63 -20.88
C GLU A 308 10.74 12.05 -19.46
N LEU A 309 10.73 10.73 -19.36
CA LEU A 309 10.75 9.94 -18.12
C LEU A 309 11.85 8.87 -18.17
N PRO A 310 13.15 9.24 -18.20
CA PRO A 310 14.24 8.31 -18.50
C PRO A 310 14.36 7.14 -17.50
N THR A 311 14.13 7.38 -16.20
CA THR A 311 14.16 6.32 -15.17
C THR A 311 13.02 5.34 -15.37
N ILE A 312 11.80 5.83 -15.66
CA ILE A 312 10.63 4.99 -15.93
C ILE A 312 10.81 4.22 -17.26
N GLN A 313 11.32 4.89 -18.29
CA GLN A 313 11.62 4.25 -19.56
C GLN A 313 12.61 3.08 -19.38
N GLY A 314 13.71 3.30 -18.66
CA GLY A 314 14.68 2.24 -18.38
C GLY A 314 14.08 1.06 -17.61
N ALA A 315 13.15 1.32 -16.70
CA ALA A 315 12.43 0.27 -15.98
C ALA A 315 11.45 -0.48 -16.88
N LEU A 316 10.76 0.22 -17.79
CA LEU A 316 9.87 -0.41 -18.78
C LEU A 316 10.64 -1.32 -19.76
N GLU A 317 11.83 -0.92 -20.17
CA GLU A 317 12.69 -1.71 -21.08
C GLU A 317 13.16 -3.04 -20.46
N ALA A 318 13.18 -3.13 -19.11
CA ALA A 318 13.45 -4.39 -18.42
C ALA A 318 12.31 -5.42 -18.55
N VAL A 319 11.08 -4.97 -18.83
CA VAL A 319 9.90 -5.83 -19.00
C VAL A 319 9.76 -6.19 -20.49
N PRO A 320 9.71 -7.46 -20.88
CA PRO A 320 9.53 -7.86 -22.28
C PRO A 320 8.35 -7.18 -22.96
N GLU A 321 8.47 -6.87 -24.25
CA GLU A 321 7.38 -6.23 -25.01
C GLU A 321 6.14 -7.11 -25.13
N SER A 322 6.31 -8.42 -25.11
CA SER A 322 5.23 -9.38 -25.17
C SER A 322 5.34 -10.37 -24.02
N LEU A 323 4.31 -10.41 -23.20
CA LEU A 323 4.13 -11.42 -22.16
C LEU A 323 3.13 -12.45 -22.64
N THR A 324 3.52 -13.72 -22.63
CA THR A 324 2.70 -14.86 -23.05
C THR A 324 2.61 -15.89 -21.92
N ALA A 325 1.75 -16.88 -22.10
CA ALA A 325 1.60 -17.94 -21.10
C ALA A 325 2.90 -18.75 -20.87
N ASP A 326 3.82 -18.72 -21.84
CA ASP A 326 5.11 -19.44 -21.78
C ASP A 326 6.26 -18.51 -21.29
N THR A 327 5.97 -17.24 -21.00
CA THR A 327 6.99 -16.31 -20.52
C THR A 327 7.33 -16.61 -19.07
N GLU A 328 8.60 -16.94 -18.81
CA GLU A 328 9.11 -17.02 -17.44
C GLU A 328 9.26 -15.59 -16.90
N VAL A 329 8.39 -15.23 -15.96
CA VAL A 329 8.35 -13.86 -15.41
C VAL A 329 9.33 -13.75 -14.25
N ASP A 330 10.29 -12.80 -14.39
CA ASP A 330 11.29 -12.52 -13.36
C ASP A 330 10.78 -11.39 -12.42
N GLU A 331 10.70 -11.68 -11.13
CA GLU A 331 10.29 -10.70 -10.11
C GLU A 331 11.21 -9.46 -10.07
N SER A 332 12.44 -9.56 -10.56
CA SER A 332 13.35 -8.42 -10.65
C SER A 332 12.81 -7.28 -11.53
N TRP A 333 11.96 -7.58 -12.51
CA TRP A 333 11.29 -6.56 -13.33
C TRP A 333 10.34 -5.71 -12.46
N ALA A 334 9.55 -6.35 -11.60
CA ALA A 334 8.68 -5.64 -10.66
C ALA A 334 9.51 -4.77 -9.68
N ASN A 335 10.62 -5.30 -9.19
CA ASN A 335 11.51 -4.56 -8.29
C ASN A 335 12.12 -3.34 -8.98
N THR A 336 12.48 -3.46 -10.27
CA THR A 336 13.01 -2.34 -11.07
C THR A 336 11.95 -1.26 -11.31
N LEU A 337 10.72 -1.66 -11.65
CA LEU A 337 9.57 -0.75 -11.78
C LEU A 337 9.29 -0.02 -10.46
N GLY A 338 9.25 -0.74 -9.34
CA GLY A 338 9.03 -0.16 -8.02
C GLY A 338 10.12 0.84 -7.62
N ALA A 339 11.39 0.53 -7.89
CA ALA A 339 12.49 1.47 -7.64
C ALA A 339 12.34 2.76 -8.46
N ALA A 340 12.00 2.64 -9.74
CA ALA A 340 11.77 3.78 -10.63
C ALA A 340 10.55 4.60 -10.19
N GLY A 341 9.46 3.95 -9.77
CA GLY A 341 8.26 4.61 -9.24
C GLY A 341 8.55 5.42 -7.97
N LYS A 342 9.31 4.85 -7.04
CA LYS A 342 9.75 5.55 -5.81
C LYS A 342 10.64 6.75 -6.11
N GLU A 343 11.60 6.60 -7.02
CA GLU A 343 12.47 7.69 -7.45
C GLU A 343 11.66 8.80 -8.10
N PHE A 344 10.76 8.47 -9.02
CA PHE A 344 9.87 9.42 -9.66
C PHE A 344 8.98 10.15 -8.65
N ALA A 345 8.38 9.43 -7.70
CA ALA A 345 7.54 10.02 -6.67
C ALA A 345 8.25 11.05 -5.79
N ARG A 346 9.54 10.85 -5.53
CA ARG A 346 10.36 11.76 -4.72
C ARG A 346 10.83 13.00 -5.49
N ASN A 347 11.15 12.84 -6.76
CA ASN A 347 11.91 13.83 -7.52
C ASN A 347 11.06 14.59 -8.55
N ASN A 348 9.77 14.23 -8.72
CA ASN A 348 8.92 14.82 -9.74
C ASN A 348 7.62 15.35 -9.13
N ASP A 349 7.26 16.58 -9.44
CA ASP A 349 6.01 17.22 -9.05
C ASP A 349 4.92 17.17 -10.14
N GLY A 350 5.27 16.69 -11.33
CA GLY A 350 4.38 16.58 -12.50
C GLY A 350 4.21 17.87 -13.30
N GLU A 351 4.76 19.00 -12.86
CA GLU A 351 4.58 20.28 -13.56
C GLU A 351 5.18 20.26 -14.98
N GLY A 352 6.32 19.59 -15.15
CA GLY A 352 6.97 19.41 -16.45
C GLY A 352 6.28 18.44 -17.43
N LEU A 353 5.19 17.76 -17.02
CA LEU A 353 4.59 16.66 -17.77
C LEU A 353 3.30 17.04 -18.52
N ALA A 354 3.15 18.28 -18.97
CA ALA A 354 1.95 18.77 -19.65
C ALA A 354 1.56 17.97 -20.91
N GLY A 355 2.52 17.26 -21.54
CA GLY A 355 2.23 16.35 -22.66
C GLY A 355 1.27 15.20 -22.32
N LEU A 356 1.10 14.90 -21.02
CA LEU A 356 0.20 13.83 -20.57
C LEU A 356 -1.26 14.28 -20.39
N ASP A 357 -1.58 15.57 -20.42
CA ASP A 357 -2.92 16.07 -20.11
C ASP A 357 -4.02 15.45 -20.95
N ALA A 358 -3.76 15.22 -22.23
CA ALA A 358 -4.72 14.60 -23.14
C ALA A 358 -4.99 13.11 -22.84
N MET A 359 -4.13 12.47 -22.05
CA MET A 359 -4.24 11.05 -21.68
C MET A 359 -4.94 10.86 -20.34
N ILE A 360 -5.04 11.91 -19.52
CA ILE A 360 -5.63 11.86 -18.19
C ILE A 360 -7.14 12.03 -18.32
N SER A 361 -7.90 11.04 -17.79
CA SER A 361 -9.36 11.17 -17.77
C SER A 361 -9.80 12.33 -16.89
N THR A 362 -10.75 13.11 -17.39
CA THR A 362 -11.48 14.13 -16.63
C THR A 362 -12.78 13.59 -16.01
N GLU A 363 -13.13 12.35 -16.34
CA GLU A 363 -14.29 11.67 -15.76
C GLU A 363 -13.83 10.86 -14.54
N PHE A 364 -14.10 11.37 -13.36
CA PHE A 364 -13.81 10.70 -12.11
C PHE A 364 -14.87 9.65 -11.76
N LYS A 365 -14.54 8.68 -10.94
CA LYS A 365 -15.42 7.57 -10.54
C LYS A 365 -16.11 7.87 -9.21
N GLY A 366 -17.45 7.74 -9.22
CA GLY A 366 -18.28 8.11 -8.07
C GLY A 366 -18.40 9.63 -7.90
N THR A 367 -18.99 10.06 -6.81
CA THR A 367 -19.19 11.48 -6.49
C THR A 367 -18.38 11.83 -5.26
N PRO A 368 -17.43 12.76 -5.35
CA PRO A 368 -16.68 13.20 -4.18
C PRO A 368 -17.60 13.98 -3.21
N HIS A 369 -17.32 13.85 -1.93
CA HIS A 369 -18.04 14.57 -0.88
C HIS A 369 -17.66 16.06 -0.87
N LYS A 370 -18.63 16.96 -0.85
CA LYS A 370 -18.41 18.43 -0.81
C LYS A 370 -17.49 18.92 -1.93
N GLU A 371 -17.87 18.68 -3.16
CA GLU A 371 -17.18 19.17 -4.36
C GLU A 371 -17.20 20.70 -4.47
#